data_f3dd058114c276b17af7357397a98096
#
_entry.id   f3dd058114c276b17af7357397a98096
#
_cell.length_a   1.000
_cell.length_b   1.000
_cell.length_c   1.000
_cell.angle_alpha   90.00
_cell.angle_beta   90.00
_cell.angle_gamma   90.00
#
_symmetry.space_group_name_H-M   'P 1'
#
loop_
_entity.id
_entity.type
_entity.pdbx_description
1 polymer ?
#
loop_
_entity_poly.entity_id
_entity_poly.type
_entity_poly.pdbx_seq_one_letter_code
_entity_poly.pdbx_strand_id
1 'polypeptide(L)'
;PRKSKDAALPTEHKAFTAEETRYILRCLDSEPLKWRAFILLLIDTGCRRGEACGLQWQSVDFDTNTITIERNLQYTSERGVYETLPKNGKTRVVDVSSDVAALLQELRQSQPVTVRWVFTQDDSPEPMHPDTPTRYFQRFGKRYGIEHFHPHKLRHTSASLAITNGADVVSVAARLGHSDSSTTLRMYAHANEDSIRRVGQTVREA
;
A
#
# COMPACT_ATOMS: atom_id res chain seq x y z
N PRO A 1 -21.99 30.88 -0.61
CA PRO A 1 -21.20 30.61 -1.79
C PRO A 1 -20.78 29.14 -1.75
N ARG A 2 -21.29 28.32 -2.67
CA ARG A 2 -20.88 26.93 -2.84
C ARG A 2 -19.42 26.94 -3.33
N LYS A 3 -18.51 26.33 -2.56
CA LYS A 3 -17.14 26.04 -3.04
C LYS A 3 -17.27 25.22 -4.32
N SER A 4 -16.60 25.64 -5.39
CA SER A 4 -16.57 24.91 -6.66
C SER A 4 -16.05 23.48 -6.42
N LYS A 5 -16.70 22.48 -7.04
CA LYS A 5 -16.34 21.05 -6.94
C LYS A 5 -15.02 20.70 -7.64
N ASP A 6 -14.34 21.66 -8.25
CA ASP A 6 -13.17 21.47 -9.12
C ASP A 6 -11.84 21.90 -8.46
N ALA A 7 -11.79 22.00 -7.12
CA ALA A 7 -10.52 22.28 -6.45
C ALA A 7 -9.61 21.05 -6.58
N ALA A 8 -8.47 21.21 -7.28
CA ALA A 8 -7.43 20.18 -7.35
C ALA A 8 -7.07 19.68 -5.94
N LEU A 9 -6.89 18.34 -5.80
CA LEU A 9 -6.46 17.77 -4.52
C LEU A 9 -5.15 18.43 -4.06
N PRO A 10 -5.00 18.73 -2.76
CA PRO A 10 -3.73 19.16 -2.20
C PRO A 10 -2.62 18.18 -2.60
N THR A 11 -1.41 18.68 -2.84
CA THR A 11 -0.25 17.88 -3.30
C THR A 11 0.05 16.68 -2.41
N GLU A 12 -0.22 16.80 -1.11
CA GLU A 12 -0.08 15.72 -0.12
C GLU A 12 -0.99 14.51 -0.35
N HIS A 13 -2.09 14.70 -1.08
CA HIS A 13 -3.04 13.62 -1.42
C HIS A 13 -2.85 13.05 -2.83
N LYS A 14 -1.93 13.60 -3.62
CA LYS A 14 -1.63 13.06 -4.95
C LYS A 14 -0.76 11.80 -4.83
N ALA A 15 -1.00 10.83 -5.71
CA ALA A 15 -0.12 9.68 -5.87
C ALA A 15 1.30 10.11 -6.28
N PHE A 16 2.28 9.29 -6.00
CA PHE A 16 3.60 9.45 -6.62
C PHE A 16 3.53 9.09 -8.10
N THR A 17 4.29 9.82 -8.90
CA THR A 17 4.48 9.50 -10.32
C THR A 17 5.26 8.19 -10.48
N ALA A 18 5.27 7.64 -11.69
CA ALA A 18 6.08 6.45 -12.00
C ALA A 18 7.59 6.71 -11.79
N GLU A 19 8.05 7.93 -12.04
CA GLU A 19 9.45 8.33 -11.83
C GLU A 19 9.79 8.43 -10.34
N GLU A 20 8.96 9.12 -9.55
CA GLU A 20 9.10 9.18 -8.09
C GLU A 20 9.03 7.79 -7.47
N THR A 21 8.13 6.92 -7.96
CA THR A 21 8.03 5.54 -7.48
C THR A 21 9.31 4.75 -7.77
N ARG A 22 9.87 4.87 -8.98
CA ARG A 22 11.17 4.24 -9.31
C ARG A 22 12.31 4.77 -8.45
N TYR A 23 12.29 6.06 -8.11
CA TYR A 23 13.27 6.63 -7.18
C TYR A 23 13.10 6.05 -5.77
N ILE A 24 11.87 5.95 -5.26
CA ILE A 24 11.56 5.32 -3.97
C ILE A 24 12.10 3.88 -3.95
N LEU A 25 11.83 3.09 -4.99
CA LEU A 25 12.30 1.71 -5.08
C LEU A 25 13.83 1.59 -4.99
N ARG A 26 14.57 2.46 -5.70
CA ARG A 26 16.04 2.50 -5.57
C ARG A 26 16.53 2.87 -4.17
N CYS A 27 15.82 3.78 -3.48
CA CYS A 27 16.16 4.14 -2.11
C CYS A 27 15.98 2.97 -1.13
N LEU A 28 15.07 2.03 -1.44
CA LEU A 28 14.84 0.85 -0.59
C LEU A 28 16.05 -0.08 -0.53
N ASP A 29 16.91 -0.12 -1.54
CA ASP A 29 18.08 -1.01 -1.56
C ASP A 29 19.04 -0.77 -0.38
N SER A 30 19.05 0.44 0.16
CA SER A 30 19.86 0.83 1.33
C SER A 30 19.13 0.68 2.67
N GLU A 31 17.89 0.23 2.67
CA GLU A 31 17.08 0.11 3.89
C GLU A 31 17.12 -1.30 4.48
N PRO A 32 16.93 -1.46 5.81
CA PRO A 32 16.82 -2.78 6.44
C PRO A 32 15.73 -3.64 5.80
N LEU A 33 15.99 -4.96 5.69
CA LEU A 33 15.12 -5.95 5.05
C LEU A 33 13.64 -5.80 5.43
N LYS A 34 13.36 -5.68 6.73
CA LYS A 34 11.99 -5.49 7.24
C LYS A 34 11.27 -4.30 6.59
N TRP A 35 11.97 -3.18 6.42
CA TRP A 35 11.39 -1.96 5.84
C TRP A 35 11.31 -2.00 4.33
N ARG A 36 12.27 -2.65 3.67
CA ARG A 36 12.19 -2.95 2.23
C ARG A 36 10.92 -3.76 1.94
N ALA A 37 10.74 -4.88 2.65
CA ALA A 37 9.56 -5.74 2.50
C ALA A 37 8.27 -4.99 2.83
N PHE A 38 8.22 -4.21 3.92
CA PHE A 38 7.03 -3.47 4.34
C PHE A 38 6.59 -2.42 3.31
N ILE A 39 7.54 -1.59 2.85
CA ILE A 39 7.23 -0.50 1.90
C ILE A 39 6.86 -1.07 0.53
N LEU A 40 7.62 -2.07 0.05
CA LEU A 40 7.34 -2.70 -1.23
C LEU A 40 5.98 -3.41 -1.22
N LEU A 41 5.64 -4.11 -0.13
CA LEU A 41 4.31 -4.71 0.06
C LEU A 41 3.19 -3.67 -0.05
N LEU A 42 3.35 -2.49 0.56
CA LEU A 42 2.34 -1.42 0.48
C LEU A 42 2.19 -0.86 -0.94
N ILE A 43 3.30 -0.70 -1.67
CA ILE A 43 3.27 -0.21 -3.06
C ILE A 43 2.61 -1.26 -3.96
N ASP A 44 2.98 -2.50 -3.81
CA ASP A 44 2.49 -3.60 -4.65
C ASP A 44 1.01 -3.88 -4.43
N THR A 45 0.60 -4.10 -3.18
CA THR A 45 -0.76 -4.54 -2.85
C THR A 45 -1.74 -3.40 -2.59
N GLY A 46 -1.24 -2.23 -2.26
CA GLY A 46 -2.05 -1.11 -1.79
C GLY A 46 -2.79 -1.39 -0.48
N CYS A 47 -2.38 -2.38 0.32
CA CYS A 47 -3.02 -2.69 1.60
C CYS A 47 -2.88 -1.52 2.59
N ARG A 48 -3.76 -1.47 3.58
CA ARG A 48 -3.70 -0.45 4.62
C ARG A 48 -2.56 -0.72 5.59
N ARG A 49 -1.99 0.32 6.18
CA ARG A 49 -0.94 0.23 7.19
C ARG A 49 -1.23 -0.82 8.27
N GLY A 50 -2.43 -0.76 8.85
CA GLY A 50 -2.82 -1.71 9.89
C GLY A 50 -3.04 -3.14 9.39
N GLU A 51 -3.43 -3.31 8.12
CA GLU A 51 -3.50 -4.62 7.46
C GLU A 51 -2.11 -5.21 7.28
N ALA A 52 -1.14 -4.41 6.84
CA ALA A 52 0.26 -4.85 6.74
C ALA A 52 0.85 -5.20 8.11
N CYS A 53 0.63 -4.37 9.14
CA CYS A 53 1.06 -4.68 10.52
C CYS A 53 0.40 -5.96 11.08
N GLY A 54 -0.82 -6.27 10.64
CA GLY A 54 -1.58 -7.46 11.04
C GLY A 54 -1.35 -8.70 10.19
N LEU A 55 -0.43 -8.66 9.22
CA LEU A 55 -0.13 -9.79 8.36
C LEU A 55 0.61 -10.89 9.15
N GLN A 56 0.14 -12.13 9.00
CA GLN A 56 0.73 -13.31 9.63
C GLN A 56 1.32 -14.24 8.58
N TRP A 57 2.33 -15.02 8.96
CA TRP A 57 2.98 -15.97 8.05
C TRP A 57 2.02 -17.03 7.51
N GLN A 58 1.04 -17.46 8.30
CA GLN A 58 0.01 -18.40 7.82
C GLN A 58 -0.90 -17.83 6.72
N SER A 59 -0.90 -16.50 6.55
CA SER A 59 -1.69 -15.80 5.53
C SER A 59 -0.86 -15.45 4.29
N VAL A 60 0.40 -15.96 4.21
CA VAL A 60 1.30 -15.81 3.06
C VAL A 60 1.45 -17.17 2.39
N ASP A 61 1.07 -17.25 1.13
CA ASP A 61 1.25 -18.43 0.29
C ASP A 61 2.36 -18.15 -0.72
N PHE A 62 3.49 -18.82 -0.53
CA PHE A 62 4.66 -18.69 -1.40
C PHE A 62 4.57 -19.51 -2.68
N ASP A 63 3.70 -20.52 -2.73
CA ASP A 63 3.52 -21.35 -3.91
C ASP A 63 2.72 -20.62 -4.98
N THR A 64 1.73 -19.86 -4.55
CA THR A 64 0.88 -19.04 -5.43
C THR A 64 1.27 -17.56 -5.48
N ASN A 65 2.26 -17.13 -4.67
CA ASN A 65 2.60 -15.72 -4.47
C ASN A 65 1.39 -14.86 -4.10
N THR A 66 0.62 -15.29 -3.11
CA THR A 66 -0.55 -14.55 -2.63
C THR A 66 -0.48 -14.27 -1.14
N ILE A 67 -1.17 -13.21 -0.71
CA ILE A 67 -1.42 -12.92 0.70
C ILE A 67 -2.92 -12.84 0.98
N THR A 68 -3.34 -13.34 2.12
CA THR A 68 -4.71 -13.19 2.62
C THR A 68 -4.78 -12.06 3.62
N ILE A 69 -5.48 -10.99 3.28
CA ILE A 69 -5.71 -9.85 4.17
C ILE A 69 -7.02 -10.08 4.92
N GLU A 70 -6.91 -10.51 6.17
CA GLU A 70 -8.03 -10.90 7.02
C GLU A 70 -8.04 -10.18 8.38
N ARG A 71 -6.95 -9.44 8.69
CA ARG A 71 -6.76 -8.71 9.96
C ARG A 71 -6.30 -7.28 9.72
N ASN A 72 -6.57 -6.46 10.70
CA ASN A 72 -6.09 -5.09 10.74
C ASN A 72 -5.73 -4.74 12.19
N LEU A 73 -4.48 -4.36 12.43
CA LEU A 73 -4.06 -3.90 13.75
C LEU A 73 -4.39 -2.42 13.93
N GLN A 74 -4.93 -2.10 15.08
CA GLN A 74 -5.23 -0.75 15.53
C GLN A 74 -4.61 -0.50 16.91
N TYR A 75 -4.46 0.76 17.25
CA TYR A 75 -4.03 1.19 18.56
C TYR A 75 -4.94 2.28 19.10
N THR A 76 -5.32 2.16 20.36
CA THR A 76 -5.89 3.25 21.15
C THR A 76 -5.23 3.27 22.52
N SER A 77 -5.19 4.45 23.16
CA SER A 77 -4.61 4.59 24.50
C SER A 77 -5.30 3.70 25.57
N GLU A 78 -6.58 3.41 25.37
CA GLU A 78 -7.37 2.61 26.31
C GLU A 78 -7.16 1.10 26.14
N ARG A 79 -7.00 0.62 24.89
CA ARG A 79 -6.97 -0.81 24.57
C ARG A 79 -5.58 -1.32 24.20
N GLY A 80 -4.59 -0.43 24.03
CA GLY A 80 -3.31 -0.81 23.45
C GLY A 80 -3.43 -1.20 21.98
N VAL A 81 -2.57 -2.11 21.54
CA VAL A 81 -2.66 -2.72 20.20
C VAL A 81 -3.68 -3.85 20.21
N TYR A 82 -4.61 -3.85 19.27
CA TYR A 82 -5.64 -4.88 19.15
C TYR A 82 -5.96 -5.21 17.69
N GLU A 83 -6.42 -6.44 17.47
CA GLU A 83 -6.84 -6.93 16.16
C GLU A 83 -8.30 -6.55 15.87
N THR A 84 -8.57 -6.19 14.61
CA THR A 84 -9.92 -6.03 14.07
C THR A 84 -9.98 -6.69 12.69
N LEU A 85 -11.18 -6.87 12.17
CA LEU A 85 -11.37 -7.19 10.76
C LEU A 85 -10.95 -6.00 9.88
N PRO A 86 -10.63 -6.21 8.61
CA PRO A 86 -10.48 -5.13 7.64
C PRO A 86 -11.68 -4.18 7.67
N LYS A 87 -11.48 -2.91 7.31
CA LYS A 87 -12.49 -1.84 7.44
C LYS A 87 -13.86 -2.15 6.82
N ASN A 88 -13.91 -2.99 5.80
CA ASN A 88 -15.14 -3.45 5.14
C ASN A 88 -15.66 -4.80 5.69
N GLY A 89 -15.04 -5.35 6.74
CA GLY A 89 -15.37 -6.64 7.33
C GLY A 89 -15.08 -7.87 6.46
N LYS A 90 -14.45 -7.68 5.27
CA LYS A 90 -14.22 -8.76 4.30
C LYS A 90 -12.75 -9.12 4.20
N THR A 91 -12.49 -10.41 4.25
CA THR A 91 -11.20 -11.00 3.86
C THR A 91 -11.02 -10.89 2.35
N ARG A 92 -9.79 -10.71 1.90
CA ARG A 92 -9.46 -10.76 0.48
C ARG A 92 -8.09 -11.39 0.26
N VAL A 93 -7.94 -12.09 -0.85
CA VAL A 93 -6.67 -12.60 -1.36
C VAL A 93 -6.12 -11.60 -2.37
N VAL A 94 -4.83 -11.33 -2.28
CA VAL A 94 -4.14 -10.37 -3.16
C VAL A 94 -2.86 -11.01 -3.64
N ASP A 95 -2.64 -11.03 -4.97
CA ASP A 95 -1.37 -11.45 -5.55
C ASP A 95 -0.27 -10.47 -5.17
N VAL A 96 0.93 -10.98 -4.96
CA VAL A 96 2.13 -10.19 -4.76
C VAL A 96 3.15 -10.48 -5.88
N SER A 97 3.94 -9.47 -6.22
CA SER A 97 5.01 -9.63 -7.20
C SER A 97 6.09 -10.60 -6.69
N SER A 98 6.86 -11.16 -7.62
CA SER A 98 8.02 -12.01 -7.30
C SER A 98 9.01 -11.30 -6.37
N ASP A 99 9.19 -9.99 -6.53
CA ASP A 99 10.11 -9.20 -5.69
C ASP A 99 9.61 -9.09 -4.24
N VAL A 100 8.30 -8.90 -4.04
CA VAL A 100 7.69 -8.94 -2.70
C VAL A 100 7.80 -10.32 -2.10
N ALA A 101 7.48 -11.37 -2.87
CA ALA A 101 7.57 -12.75 -2.40
C ALA A 101 9.01 -13.11 -1.96
N ALA A 102 10.02 -12.72 -2.75
CA ALA A 102 11.43 -12.94 -2.41
C ALA A 102 11.83 -12.24 -1.11
N LEU A 103 11.47 -10.96 -0.93
CA LEU A 103 11.74 -10.23 0.31
C LEU A 103 11.02 -10.83 1.52
N LEU A 104 9.79 -11.32 1.34
CA LEU A 104 9.06 -11.99 2.41
C LEU A 104 9.70 -13.34 2.77
N GLN A 105 10.20 -14.10 1.79
CA GLN A 105 10.95 -15.34 2.03
C GLN A 105 12.24 -15.08 2.81
N GLU A 106 13.02 -14.06 2.40
CA GLU A 106 14.25 -13.66 3.10
C GLU A 106 13.92 -13.23 4.55
N LEU A 107 12.86 -12.43 4.73
CA LEU A 107 12.39 -12.00 6.05
C LEU A 107 11.94 -13.20 6.91
N ARG A 108 11.25 -14.19 6.31
CA ARG A 108 10.84 -15.42 6.99
C ARG A 108 12.02 -16.22 7.48
N GLN A 109 13.07 -16.35 6.65
CA GLN A 109 14.30 -17.06 7.00
C GLN A 109 15.10 -16.36 8.11
N SER A 110 14.99 -15.04 8.22
CA SER A 110 15.65 -14.25 9.27
C SER A 110 14.94 -14.28 10.63
N GLN A 111 13.73 -14.86 10.70
CA GLN A 111 12.93 -14.93 11.92
C GLN A 111 12.85 -16.37 12.47
N PRO A 112 12.75 -16.57 13.81
CA PRO A 112 12.42 -17.86 14.38
C PRO A 112 11.10 -18.42 13.83
N VAL A 113 11.02 -19.75 13.65
CA VAL A 113 9.82 -20.42 13.11
C VAL A 113 8.58 -20.16 13.97
N THR A 114 8.75 -19.91 15.25
CA THR A 114 7.67 -19.65 16.22
C THR A 114 7.05 -18.25 16.07
N VAL A 115 7.70 -17.35 15.33
CA VAL A 115 7.16 -16.00 15.13
C VAL A 115 5.93 -16.05 14.21
N ARG A 116 4.82 -15.55 14.71
CA ARG A 116 3.52 -15.55 14.01
C ARG A 116 3.40 -14.43 12.98
N TRP A 117 3.94 -13.24 13.31
CA TRP A 117 3.77 -12.02 12.54
C TRP A 117 4.84 -11.81 11.50
N VAL A 118 4.47 -11.36 10.31
CA VAL A 118 5.42 -11.00 9.25
C VAL A 118 6.27 -9.80 9.68
N PHE A 119 5.62 -8.79 10.23
CA PHE A 119 6.28 -7.58 10.70
C PHE A 119 6.19 -7.48 12.22
N THR A 120 7.34 -7.59 12.86
CA THR A 120 7.47 -7.56 14.33
C THR A 120 8.06 -6.24 14.82
N GLN A 121 7.93 -5.99 16.11
CA GLN A 121 8.75 -4.99 16.80
C GLN A 121 10.24 -5.38 16.73
N ASP A 122 11.12 -4.43 16.97
CA ASP A 122 12.54 -4.73 17.10
C ASP A 122 12.74 -5.55 18.39
N ASP A 123 13.55 -6.60 18.28
CA ASP A 123 13.92 -7.52 19.39
C ASP A 123 12.72 -8.18 20.12
N SER A 124 11.57 -8.31 19.45
CA SER A 124 10.37 -8.91 20.04
C SER A 124 9.57 -9.71 19.01
N PRO A 125 8.95 -10.85 19.37
CA PRO A 125 8.04 -11.59 18.50
C PRO A 125 6.67 -10.91 18.34
N GLU A 126 6.40 -9.84 19.09
CA GLU A 126 5.15 -9.12 19.06
C GLU A 126 4.97 -8.36 17.74
N PRO A 127 3.73 -8.13 17.29
CA PRO A 127 3.48 -7.46 16.02
C PRO A 127 3.99 -6.02 16.05
N MET A 128 4.39 -5.52 14.89
CA MET A 128 4.78 -4.12 14.73
C MET A 128 3.66 -3.19 15.18
N HIS A 129 3.97 -2.27 16.08
CA HIS A 129 2.99 -1.27 16.52
C HIS A 129 2.48 -0.45 15.33
N PRO A 130 1.16 -0.24 15.16
CA PRO A 130 0.58 0.41 13.98
C PRO A 130 1.12 1.82 13.66
N ASP A 131 1.65 2.54 14.66
CA ASP A 131 2.22 3.88 14.44
C ASP A 131 3.70 3.86 14.06
N THR A 132 4.40 2.74 14.24
CA THR A 132 5.82 2.62 13.90
C THR A 132 6.10 2.90 12.42
N PRO A 133 5.31 2.40 11.45
CA PRO A 133 5.50 2.75 10.05
C PRO A 133 5.38 4.25 9.77
N THR A 134 4.45 4.95 10.42
CA THR A 134 4.29 6.39 10.21
C THR A 134 5.55 7.16 10.57
N ARG A 135 6.15 6.84 11.73
CA ARG A 135 7.41 7.45 12.17
C ARG A 135 8.59 7.08 11.27
N TYR A 136 8.63 5.83 10.82
CA TYR A 136 9.68 5.40 9.90
C TYR A 136 9.57 6.12 8.55
N PHE A 137 8.38 6.24 8.01
CA PHE A 137 8.12 6.89 6.72
C PHE A 137 8.48 8.36 6.74
N GLN A 138 8.20 9.08 7.82
CA GLN A 138 8.64 10.46 7.99
C GLN A 138 10.17 10.58 7.95
N ARG A 139 10.89 9.67 8.62
CA ARG A 139 12.36 9.64 8.60
C ARG A 139 12.92 9.24 7.22
N PHE A 140 12.30 8.27 6.56
CA PHE A 140 12.64 7.86 5.20
C PHE A 140 12.46 9.03 4.23
N GLY A 141 11.30 9.67 4.21
CA GLY A 141 11.04 10.83 3.37
C GLY A 141 12.05 11.96 3.58
N LYS A 142 12.38 12.27 4.85
CA LYS A 142 13.40 13.28 5.17
C LYS A 142 14.80 12.87 4.67
N ARG A 143 15.18 11.59 4.82
CA ARG A 143 16.50 11.08 4.42
C ARG A 143 16.71 11.17 2.91
N TYR A 144 15.69 10.86 2.12
CA TYR A 144 15.77 10.80 0.67
C TYR A 144 15.12 11.98 -0.06
N GLY A 145 14.74 13.03 0.66
CA GLY A 145 14.12 14.22 0.07
C GLY A 145 12.75 13.95 -0.57
N ILE A 146 11.99 12.98 -0.07
CA ILE A 146 10.68 12.61 -0.60
C ILE A 146 9.59 13.25 0.26
N GLU A 147 8.92 14.25 -0.31
CA GLU A 147 7.85 14.96 0.39
C GLU A 147 6.57 14.10 0.56
N HIS A 148 5.89 14.31 1.68
CA HIS A 148 4.63 13.63 1.99
C HIS A 148 4.69 12.10 1.88
N PHE A 149 5.84 11.49 2.25
CA PHE A 149 6.00 10.04 2.24
C PHE A 149 5.26 9.40 3.42
N HIS A 150 4.13 8.76 3.16
CA HIS A 150 3.30 8.12 4.17
C HIS A 150 2.50 6.93 3.59
N PRO A 151 2.06 5.95 4.42
CA PRO A 151 1.41 4.73 3.95
C PRO A 151 0.20 4.97 3.04
N HIS A 152 -0.59 5.98 3.34
CA HIS A 152 -1.80 6.25 2.56
C HIS A 152 -1.48 6.76 1.14
N LYS A 153 -0.41 7.56 0.99
CA LYS A 153 0.07 8.00 -0.33
C LYS A 153 0.58 6.82 -1.16
N LEU A 154 1.26 5.84 -0.55
CA LEU A 154 1.68 4.61 -1.25
C LEU A 154 0.48 3.80 -1.76
N ARG A 155 -0.58 3.71 -0.97
CA ARG A 155 -1.83 3.06 -1.40
C ARG A 155 -2.48 3.81 -2.58
N HIS A 156 -2.49 5.13 -2.57
CA HIS A 156 -2.94 5.94 -3.72
C HIS A 156 -2.07 5.68 -4.94
N THR A 157 -0.76 5.59 -4.75
CA THR A 157 0.22 5.29 -5.80
C THR A 157 -0.04 3.91 -6.41
N SER A 158 -0.23 2.87 -5.60
CA SER A 158 -0.59 1.53 -6.05
C SER A 158 -1.83 1.54 -6.95
N ALA A 159 -2.90 2.21 -6.51
CA ALA A 159 -4.13 2.33 -7.29
C ALA A 159 -3.91 3.07 -8.61
N SER A 160 -3.24 4.21 -8.56
CA SER A 160 -2.98 5.06 -9.72
C SER A 160 -2.13 4.34 -10.76
N LEU A 161 -1.05 3.68 -10.34
CA LEU A 161 -0.19 2.91 -11.23
C LEU A 161 -0.93 1.74 -11.88
N ALA A 162 -1.73 0.99 -11.12
CA ALA A 162 -2.52 -0.12 -11.66
C ALA A 162 -3.47 0.37 -12.78
N ILE A 163 -4.20 1.45 -12.52
CA ILE A 163 -5.16 2.01 -13.50
C ILE A 163 -4.43 2.59 -14.72
N THR A 164 -3.32 3.31 -14.51
CA THR A 164 -2.53 3.87 -15.62
C THR A 164 -1.96 2.77 -16.52
N ASN A 165 -1.69 1.59 -15.95
CA ASN A 165 -1.24 0.40 -16.69
C ASN A 165 -2.41 -0.45 -17.25
N GLY A 166 -3.63 0.05 -17.23
CA GLY A 166 -4.79 -0.56 -17.91
C GLY A 166 -5.65 -1.47 -17.03
N ALA A 167 -5.39 -1.58 -15.73
CA ALA A 167 -6.28 -2.33 -14.85
C ALA A 167 -7.64 -1.61 -14.72
N ASP A 168 -8.72 -2.37 -14.71
CA ASP A 168 -10.06 -1.79 -14.54
C ASP A 168 -10.28 -1.31 -13.10
N VAL A 169 -11.07 -0.25 -12.96
CA VAL A 169 -11.29 0.43 -11.68
C VAL A 169 -11.99 -0.45 -10.65
N VAL A 170 -12.84 -1.38 -11.09
CA VAL A 170 -13.60 -2.29 -10.20
C VAL A 170 -12.66 -3.31 -9.59
N SER A 171 -11.79 -3.93 -10.40
CA SER A 171 -10.75 -4.86 -9.95
C SER A 171 -9.77 -4.18 -9.00
N VAL A 172 -9.33 -2.94 -9.31
CA VAL A 172 -8.47 -2.17 -8.40
C VAL A 172 -9.18 -1.86 -7.08
N ALA A 173 -10.46 -1.48 -7.11
CA ALA A 173 -11.24 -1.24 -5.89
C ALA A 173 -11.38 -2.50 -5.04
N ALA A 174 -11.63 -3.66 -5.67
CA ALA A 174 -11.70 -4.95 -5.01
C ALA A 174 -10.36 -5.34 -4.36
N ARG A 175 -9.25 -5.24 -5.11
CA ARG A 175 -7.88 -5.48 -4.62
C ARG A 175 -7.55 -4.62 -3.40
N LEU A 176 -7.90 -3.35 -3.45
CA LEU A 176 -7.69 -2.42 -2.33
C LEU A 176 -8.65 -2.70 -1.15
N GLY A 177 -9.76 -3.39 -1.35
CA GLY A 177 -10.79 -3.56 -0.34
C GLY A 177 -11.53 -2.25 -0.04
N HIS A 178 -11.90 -1.50 -1.08
CA HIS A 178 -12.84 -0.41 -0.95
C HIS A 178 -14.28 -0.94 -0.87
N SER A 179 -15.04 -0.47 0.11
CA SER A 179 -16.46 -0.79 0.23
C SER A 179 -17.31 -0.12 -0.86
N ASP A 180 -16.78 0.96 -1.44
CA ASP A 180 -17.40 1.75 -2.48
C ASP A 180 -16.36 2.11 -3.55
N SER A 181 -16.62 1.68 -4.79
CA SER A 181 -15.79 1.99 -5.95
C SER A 181 -15.72 3.47 -6.27
N SER A 182 -16.66 4.29 -5.77
CA SER A 182 -16.64 5.75 -5.93
C SER A 182 -15.38 6.40 -5.34
N THR A 183 -14.79 5.77 -4.31
CA THR A 183 -13.50 6.21 -3.76
C THR A 183 -12.37 6.01 -4.77
N THR A 184 -12.32 4.84 -5.42
CA THR A 184 -11.34 4.55 -6.47
C THR A 184 -11.58 5.42 -7.70
N LEU A 185 -12.84 5.63 -8.10
CA LEU A 185 -13.19 6.51 -9.20
C LEU A 185 -12.77 7.97 -8.97
N ARG A 186 -12.92 8.49 -7.75
CA ARG A 186 -12.42 9.84 -7.40
C ARG A 186 -10.90 9.93 -7.47
N MET A 187 -10.18 8.89 -7.02
CA MET A 187 -8.72 8.80 -7.15
C MET A 187 -8.31 8.80 -8.63
N TYR A 188 -9.08 8.09 -9.47
CA TYR A 188 -8.84 7.98 -10.91
C TYR A 188 -9.16 9.26 -11.67
N ALA A 189 -10.26 9.96 -11.37
CA ALA A 189 -10.65 11.18 -12.07
C ALA A 189 -9.53 12.26 -12.05
N HIS A 190 -8.73 12.29 -10.99
CA HIS A 190 -7.59 13.20 -10.87
C HIS A 190 -6.30 12.69 -11.54
N ALA A 191 -6.15 11.37 -11.72
CA ALA A 191 -5.01 10.79 -12.45
C ALA A 191 -5.21 10.84 -13.98
N ASN A 192 -6.42 11.17 -14.45
CA ASN A 192 -6.87 10.84 -15.80
C ASN A 192 -7.10 12.04 -16.74
N GLU A 193 -6.72 13.26 -16.37
CA GLU A 193 -6.77 14.37 -17.33
C GLU A 193 -5.97 14.06 -18.61
N ASP A 194 -4.84 13.36 -18.48
CA ASP A 194 -4.02 12.91 -19.61
C ASP A 194 -4.63 11.72 -20.37
N SER A 195 -5.36 10.83 -19.70
CA SER A 195 -6.02 9.68 -20.34
C SER A 195 -7.29 10.11 -21.08
N ILE A 196 -8.03 11.09 -20.59
CA ILE A 196 -9.20 11.67 -21.29
C ILE A 196 -8.77 12.31 -22.61
N ARG A 197 -7.60 12.97 -22.64
CA ARG A 197 -7.01 13.49 -23.89
C ARG A 197 -6.65 12.37 -24.87
N ARG A 198 -6.12 11.22 -24.39
CA ARG A 198 -5.79 10.06 -25.24
C ARG A 198 -7.05 9.40 -25.83
N VAL A 199 -8.12 9.21 -25.05
CA VAL A 199 -9.39 8.68 -25.56
C VAL A 199 -9.92 9.56 -26.69
N GLY A 200 -9.85 10.89 -26.56
CA GLY A 200 -10.24 11.82 -27.61
C GLY A 200 -9.38 11.73 -28.89
N GLN A 201 -8.12 11.31 -28.78
CA GLN A 201 -7.24 11.04 -29.94
C GLN A 201 -7.59 9.70 -30.59
N THR A 202 -7.72 8.63 -29.83
CA THR A 202 -8.07 7.28 -30.34
C THR A 202 -9.39 7.26 -31.08
N VAL A 203 -10.40 8.01 -30.61
CA VAL A 203 -11.71 8.11 -31.31
C VAL A 203 -11.62 8.91 -32.61
N ARG A 204 -10.63 9.79 -32.77
CA ARG A 204 -10.42 10.55 -34.03
C ARG A 204 -9.60 9.81 -35.07
N GLU A 205 -8.85 8.76 -34.64
CA GLU A 205 -8.02 7.94 -35.50
C GLU A 205 -8.71 6.63 -35.96
N ALA A 206 -9.94 6.35 -35.45
CA ALA A 206 -10.79 5.22 -35.83
C ALA A 206 -11.84 5.62 -36.84
#